data_5c3c57b4519e4a7fbb7a083ef26f1fa0
#
_entry.id   5c3c57b4519e4a7fbb7a083ef26f1fa0
#
_cell.length_a   1.000
_cell.length_b   1.000
_cell.length_c   1.000
_cell.angle_alpha   90.00
_cell.angle_beta   90.00
_cell.angle_gamma   90.00
#
_symmetry.space_group_name_H-M   'P 1'
#
loop_
_entity.id
_entity.type
_entity.pdbx_description
1 polymer ?
#
loop_
_entity_poly.entity_id
_entity_poly.type
_entity_poly.pdbx_seq_one_letter_code
_entity_poly.pdbx_strand_id
1 'polypeptide(L)'
;MLVAVATSHGQASKNQEFSRALTKIVTALASRDSAGLSNYIDKNTGVYIINRPGVTDTYKHYMTLGFTDTTYPNVPFYDDVKLTPLRYEKLPEYDCEIWTKTGTFVDTTHTDHLLSETAKYLKKEFDEHIPESTIDGFYELENKSRRVVIADNDGKELIIYLSYINEKWVLTIIDKVTADCST
;
A
#
# COMPACT_ATOMS: atom_id res chain seq x y z
N MET A 1 -34.42 -23.05 -7.81
CA MET A 1 -33.12 -22.80 -8.44
C MET A 1 -32.96 -21.31 -8.66
N LEU A 2 -32.64 -20.55 -7.58
CA LEU A 2 -32.55 -19.06 -7.62
C LEU A 2 -31.70 -18.58 -6.44
N VAL A 3 -30.36 -18.77 -6.46
CA VAL A 3 -29.46 -18.28 -5.42
C VAL A 3 -28.15 -17.64 -5.98
N ALA A 4 -27.93 -17.63 -7.28
CA ALA A 4 -26.62 -17.25 -7.85
C ALA A 4 -26.47 -15.78 -8.27
N VAL A 5 -27.49 -14.91 -8.15
CA VAL A 5 -27.45 -13.55 -8.72
C VAL A 5 -27.03 -12.47 -7.71
N ALA A 6 -27.20 -12.69 -6.42
CA ALA A 6 -26.93 -11.65 -5.42
C ALA A 6 -25.43 -11.42 -5.14
N THR A 7 -24.59 -12.43 -5.30
CA THR A 7 -23.14 -12.33 -4.99
C THR A 7 -22.35 -11.55 -6.04
N SER A 8 -22.75 -11.56 -7.30
CA SER A 8 -22.01 -10.88 -8.37
C SER A 8 -22.17 -9.35 -8.32
N HIS A 9 -23.32 -8.83 -7.90
CA HIS A 9 -23.55 -7.38 -7.79
C HIS A 9 -22.74 -6.75 -6.64
N GLY A 10 -22.64 -7.44 -5.51
CA GLY A 10 -21.87 -6.95 -4.36
C GLY A 10 -20.36 -6.85 -4.64
N GLN A 11 -19.81 -7.81 -5.36
CA GLN A 11 -18.39 -7.80 -5.73
C GLN A 11 -18.08 -6.73 -6.79
N ALA A 12 -18.95 -6.53 -7.77
CA ALA A 12 -18.78 -5.48 -8.76
C ALA A 12 -18.82 -4.08 -8.11
N SER A 13 -19.72 -3.84 -7.15
CA SER A 13 -19.79 -2.59 -6.39
C SER A 13 -18.51 -2.34 -5.61
N LYS A 14 -18.01 -3.32 -4.86
CA LYS A 14 -16.76 -3.20 -4.08
C LYS A 14 -15.54 -2.92 -4.96
N ASN A 15 -15.45 -3.52 -6.14
CA ASN A 15 -14.36 -3.24 -7.08
C ASN A 15 -14.45 -1.81 -7.64
N GLN A 16 -15.66 -1.31 -7.88
CA GLN A 16 -15.84 0.07 -8.32
C GLN A 16 -15.48 1.07 -7.22
N GLU A 17 -15.87 0.82 -5.98
CA GLU A 17 -15.49 1.63 -4.82
C GLU A 17 -13.98 1.63 -4.61
N PHE A 18 -13.34 0.46 -4.72
CA PHE A 18 -11.89 0.33 -4.66
C PHE A 18 -11.20 1.17 -5.75
N SER A 19 -11.63 1.05 -7.00
CA SER A 19 -11.08 1.82 -8.11
C SER A 19 -11.21 3.34 -7.91
N ARG A 20 -12.34 3.80 -7.38
CA ARG A 20 -12.55 5.22 -7.05
C ARG A 20 -11.61 5.69 -5.95
N ALA A 21 -11.49 4.92 -4.86
CA ALA A 21 -10.60 5.23 -3.75
C ALA A 21 -9.14 5.29 -4.22
N LEU A 22 -8.69 4.28 -4.96
CA LEU A 22 -7.35 4.24 -5.53
C LEU A 22 -7.06 5.47 -6.39
N THR A 23 -7.98 5.82 -7.31
CA THR A 23 -7.81 7.00 -8.16
C THR A 23 -7.65 8.27 -7.33
N LYS A 24 -8.47 8.46 -6.31
CA LYS A 24 -8.41 9.64 -5.45
C LYS A 24 -7.12 9.69 -4.62
N ILE A 25 -6.70 8.55 -4.07
CA ILE A 25 -5.45 8.44 -3.29
C ILE A 25 -4.25 8.77 -4.18
N VAL A 26 -4.13 8.14 -5.36
CA VAL A 26 -3.01 8.39 -6.28
C VAL A 26 -3.02 9.83 -6.77
N THR A 27 -4.17 10.40 -7.11
CA THR A 27 -4.28 11.80 -7.48
C THR A 27 -3.82 12.73 -6.34
N ALA A 28 -4.23 12.47 -5.11
CA ALA A 28 -3.83 13.27 -3.95
C ALA A 28 -2.33 13.16 -3.66
N LEU A 29 -1.74 11.97 -3.81
CA LEU A 29 -0.30 11.76 -3.69
C LEU A 29 0.46 12.53 -4.78
N ALA A 30 0.04 12.41 -6.03
CA ALA A 30 0.68 13.07 -7.16
C ALA A 30 0.56 14.59 -7.13
N SER A 31 -0.56 15.13 -6.64
CA SER A 31 -0.78 16.59 -6.52
C SER A 31 -0.37 17.17 -5.17
N ARG A 32 0.17 16.36 -4.26
CA ARG A 32 0.53 16.76 -2.89
C ARG A 32 -0.66 17.36 -2.11
N ASP A 33 -1.85 16.85 -2.36
CA ASP A 33 -3.07 17.28 -1.69
C ASP A 33 -3.26 16.53 -0.35
N SER A 34 -2.70 17.09 0.73
CA SER A 34 -2.83 16.52 2.07
C SER A 34 -4.29 16.48 2.54
N ALA A 35 -5.10 17.46 2.18
CA ALA A 35 -6.50 17.52 2.58
C ALA A 35 -7.33 16.43 1.87
N GLY A 36 -7.12 16.27 0.56
CA GLY A 36 -7.72 15.19 -0.22
C GLY A 36 -7.30 13.82 0.29
N LEU A 37 -6.00 13.63 0.56
CA LEU A 37 -5.46 12.37 1.07
C LEU A 37 -6.02 12.00 2.45
N SER A 38 -6.22 12.98 3.34
CA SER A 38 -6.74 12.76 4.70
C SER A 38 -8.11 12.08 4.72
N ASN A 39 -8.92 12.23 3.67
CA ASN A 39 -10.21 11.55 3.54
C ASN A 39 -10.08 10.03 3.33
N TYR A 40 -8.88 9.57 2.98
CA TYR A 40 -8.54 8.17 2.71
C TYR A 40 -7.57 7.61 3.73
N ILE A 41 -7.39 8.24 4.86
CA ILE A 41 -6.64 7.74 6.02
C ILE A 41 -7.63 7.53 7.16
N ASP A 42 -7.69 6.31 7.68
CA ASP A 42 -8.51 6.02 8.86
C ASP A 42 -7.84 6.57 10.12
N LYS A 43 -8.60 7.29 10.95
CA LYS A 43 -8.08 8.00 12.12
C LYS A 43 -7.57 7.10 13.24
N ASN A 44 -7.96 5.84 13.25
CA ASN A 44 -7.55 4.88 14.27
C ASN A 44 -6.40 4.00 13.76
N THR A 45 -6.39 3.70 12.46
CA THR A 45 -5.39 2.83 11.84
C THR A 45 -4.17 3.60 11.35
N GLY A 46 -4.34 4.82 10.80
CA GLY A 46 -3.24 5.57 10.20
C GLY A 46 -2.66 4.91 8.95
N VAL A 47 -1.41 5.25 8.65
CA VAL A 47 -0.63 4.73 7.51
C VAL A 47 0.73 4.27 7.98
N TYR A 48 1.15 3.09 7.58
CA TYR A 48 2.49 2.56 7.79
C TYR A 48 3.32 2.78 6.52
N ILE A 49 4.52 3.34 6.68
CA ILE A 49 5.49 3.48 5.58
C ILE A 49 6.63 2.54 5.88
N ILE A 50 6.84 1.57 4.99
CA ILE A 50 7.93 0.61 5.07
C ILE A 50 9.08 1.17 4.23
N ASN A 51 10.26 1.28 4.80
CA ASN A 51 11.44 1.85 4.15
C ASN A 51 12.73 1.16 4.62
N ARG A 52 13.80 1.29 3.84
CA ARG A 52 15.13 0.75 4.14
C ARG A 52 16.12 1.88 4.32
N PRO A 53 16.34 2.41 5.54
CA PRO A 53 17.29 3.51 5.77
C PRO A 53 18.76 3.07 5.77
N GLY A 54 19.04 1.83 5.51
CA GLY A 54 20.36 1.19 5.44
C GLY A 54 20.21 -0.19 4.83
N VAL A 55 20.62 -1.22 5.53
CA VAL A 55 20.55 -2.63 5.06
C VAL A 55 19.31 -3.37 5.55
N THR A 56 18.49 -2.73 6.40
CA THR A 56 17.38 -3.39 7.09
C THR A 56 16.07 -2.65 6.84
N ASP A 57 15.04 -3.40 6.51
CA ASP A 57 13.69 -2.88 6.40
C ASP A 57 13.17 -2.46 7.76
N THR A 58 12.55 -1.28 7.79
CA THR A 58 11.90 -0.72 8.98
C THR A 58 10.53 -0.17 8.58
N TYR A 59 9.71 0.16 9.57
CA TYR A 59 8.45 0.85 9.31
C TYR A 59 8.27 2.05 10.25
N LYS A 60 7.52 3.04 9.77
CA LYS A 60 7.04 4.17 10.57
C LYS A 60 5.54 4.28 10.47
N HIS A 61 4.91 4.65 11.57
CA HIS A 61 3.47 4.82 11.66
C HIS A 61 3.09 6.29 11.72
N TYR A 62 2.14 6.71 10.88
CA TYR A 62 1.66 8.07 10.77
C TYR A 62 0.13 8.09 10.86
N MET A 63 -0.41 8.91 11.76
CA MET A 63 -1.86 9.13 11.85
C MET A 63 -2.37 10.06 10.77
N THR A 64 -1.49 10.88 10.20
CA THR A 64 -1.77 11.79 9.09
C THR A 64 -0.53 11.88 8.19
N LEU A 65 -0.74 12.12 6.91
CA LEU A 65 0.34 12.39 5.96
C LEU A 65 0.27 13.83 5.49
N GLY A 66 1.39 14.55 5.60
CA GLY A 66 1.54 15.92 5.11
C GLY A 66 2.71 16.01 4.12
N PHE A 67 2.56 16.88 3.12
CA PHE A 67 3.59 17.11 2.11
C PHE A 67 4.44 18.35 2.39
N THR A 68 4.13 19.09 3.45
CA THR A 68 4.79 20.35 3.82
C THR A 68 5.93 20.15 4.81
N ASP A 69 6.05 18.97 5.40
CA ASP A 69 7.08 18.68 6.39
C ASP A 69 8.39 18.29 5.69
N THR A 70 9.32 19.25 5.62
CA THR A 70 10.67 19.01 5.10
C THR A 70 11.55 18.18 6.04
N THR A 71 11.13 17.98 7.28
CA THR A 71 11.86 17.21 8.31
C THR A 71 11.71 15.70 8.09
N TYR A 72 10.65 15.29 7.39
CA TYR A 72 10.40 13.90 7.04
C TYR A 72 10.17 13.77 5.53
N PRO A 73 11.23 13.73 4.71
CA PRO A 73 11.11 13.56 3.26
C PRO A 73 10.64 12.15 2.85
N ASN A 74 9.80 11.52 3.67
CA ASN A 74 9.51 10.08 3.59
C ASN A 74 8.16 9.75 2.97
N VAL A 75 7.32 10.74 2.64
CA VAL A 75 6.29 10.53 1.64
C VAL A 75 6.95 10.82 0.31
N PRO A 76 7.20 9.81 -0.53
CA PRO A 76 7.84 10.03 -1.83
C PRO A 76 6.99 11.01 -2.63
N PHE A 77 7.65 11.82 -3.43
CA PHE A 77 6.98 12.66 -4.40
C PHE A 77 6.57 11.77 -5.59
N TYR A 78 5.28 11.61 -5.78
CA TYR A 78 4.71 10.79 -6.85
C TYR A 78 4.14 11.65 -7.99
N ASP A 79 4.72 12.83 -8.22
CA ASP A 79 4.22 13.84 -9.16
C ASP A 79 3.97 13.29 -10.57
N ASP A 80 4.69 12.25 -10.95
CA ASP A 80 4.65 11.66 -12.28
C ASP A 80 3.95 10.29 -12.34
N VAL A 81 3.51 9.75 -11.21
CA VAL A 81 2.83 8.44 -11.19
C VAL A 81 1.46 8.55 -11.85
N LYS A 82 1.22 7.72 -12.86
CA LYS A 82 -0.02 7.70 -13.63
C LYS A 82 -0.73 6.36 -13.50
N LEU A 83 -2.01 6.42 -13.16
CA LEU A 83 -2.86 5.25 -13.21
C LEU A 83 -3.14 4.83 -14.66
N THR A 84 -2.97 3.55 -14.91
CA THR A 84 -3.49 2.87 -16.10
C THR A 84 -4.74 2.06 -15.73
N PRO A 85 -5.46 1.47 -16.69
CA PRO A 85 -6.55 0.54 -16.37
C PRO A 85 -6.10 -0.57 -15.41
N LEU A 86 -6.88 -0.80 -14.34
CA LEU A 86 -6.57 -1.78 -13.30
C LEU A 86 -6.54 -3.20 -13.88
N ARG A 87 -5.51 -3.96 -13.54
CA ARG A 87 -5.35 -5.37 -13.85
C ARG A 87 -5.33 -6.18 -12.55
N TYR A 88 -6.32 -7.03 -12.38
CA TYR A 88 -6.44 -7.95 -11.24
C TYR A 88 -5.74 -9.25 -11.61
N GLU A 89 -4.42 -9.30 -11.42
CA GLU A 89 -3.57 -10.42 -11.79
C GLU A 89 -2.31 -10.48 -10.91
N LYS A 90 -1.48 -11.52 -11.11
CA LYS A 90 -0.18 -11.61 -10.43
C LYS A 90 0.60 -10.31 -10.60
N LEU A 91 1.06 -9.76 -9.48
CA LEU A 91 1.85 -8.52 -9.44
C LEU A 91 3.13 -8.66 -10.28
N PRO A 92 3.62 -7.57 -10.87
CA PRO A 92 4.94 -7.54 -11.49
C PRO A 92 6.04 -7.73 -10.44
N GLU A 93 7.14 -8.30 -10.87
CA GLU A 93 8.37 -8.43 -10.09
C GLU A 93 9.37 -7.38 -10.57
N TYR A 94 10.15 -6.83 -9.64
CA TYR A 94 11.24 -5.90 -9.92
C TYR A 94 12.58 -6.63 -9.77
N ASP A 95 13.43 -6.57 -10.78
CA ASP A 95 14.72 -7.26 -10.80
C ASP A 95 15.91 -6.32 -10.53
N CYS A 96 15.65 -5.16 -9.94
CA CYS A 96 16.60 -4.08 -9.68
C CYS A 96 17.00 -3.22 -10.89
N GLU A 97 16.46 -3.52 -12.05
CA GLU A 97 16.64 -2.70 -13.24
C GLU A 97 15.30 -2.33 -13.85
N ILE A 98 14.45 -3.33 -14.07
CA ILE A 98 13.15 -3.14 -14.72
C ILE A 98 12.04 -3.94 -14.03
N TRP A 99 10.83 -3.48 -14.21
CA TRP A 99 9.64 -4.24 -13.87
C TRP A 99 9.33 -5.27 -14.95
N THR A 100 9.00 -6.50 -14.56
CA THR A 100 8.58 -7.56 -15.50
C THR A 100 7.33 -7.20 -16.30
N LYS A 101 6.53 -6.25 -15.79
CA LYS A 101 5.35 -5.70 -16.44
C LYS A 101 5.17 -4.24 -15.99
N THR A 102 4.62 -3.40 -16.86
CA THR A 102 4.27 -2.01 -16.55
C THR A 102 2.77 -1.78 -16.56
N GLY A 103 2.31 -0.85 -15.74
CA GLY A 103 0.90 -0.50 -15.59
C GLY A 103 0.43 -0.50 -14.13
N THR A 104 -0.87 -0.66 -13.91
CA THR A 104 -1.48 -0.70 -12.58
C THR A 104 -2.03 -2.09 -12.29
N PHE A 105 -1.47 -2.76 -11.30
CA PHE A 105 -1.78 -4.13 -10.92
C PHE A 105 -2.36 -4.18 -9.51
N VAL A 106 -3.32 -5.06 -9.31
CA VAL A 106 -3.93 -5.31 -8.00
C VAL A 106 -3.76 -6.78 -7.67
N ASP A 107 -3.18 -7.05 -6.50
CA ASP A 107 -3.01 -8.40 -6.02
C ASP A 107 -4.36 -9.08 -5.75
N THR A 108 -4.44 -10.33 -6.17
CA THR A 108 -5.61 -11.20 -5.97
C THR A 108 -5.33 -12.37 -5.03
N THR A 109 -4.08 -12.56 -4.61
CA THR A 109 -3.63 -13.74 -3.85
C THR A 109 -3.44 -13.48 -2.37
N HIS A 110 -3.25 -12.23 -1.96
CA HIS A 110 -3.03 -11.81 -0.56
C HIS A 110 -1.91 -12.58 0.14
N THR A 111 -0.81 -12.84 -0.58
CA THR A 111 0.30 -13.66 -0.06
C THR A 111 1.43 -12.84 0.56
N ASP A 112 1.45 -11.55 0.34
CA ASP A 112 2.50 -10.66 0.84
C ASP A 112 2.13 -10.06 2.19
N HIS A 113 2.96 -10.34 3.19
CA HIS A 113 2.83 -9.86 4.57
C HIS A 113 4.05 -9.02 4.97
N LEU A 114 4.40 -8.03 4.15
CA LEU A 114 5.64 -7.26 4.27
C LEU A 114 5.76 -6.52 5.62
N LEU A 115 4.68 -5.90 6.09
CA LEU A 115 4.69 -5.13 7.34
C LEU A 115 4.85 -6.05 8.56
N SER A 116 4.08 -7.13 8.64
CA SER A 116 4.18 -8.09 9.75
C SER A 116 5.49 -8.85 9.74
N GLU A 117 6.02 -9.23 8.57
CA GLU A 117 7.34 -9.87 8.47
C GLU A 117 8.48 -8.90 8.84
N THR A 118 8.41 -7.63 8.43
CA THR A 118 9.35 -6.59 8.87
C THR A 118 9.33 -6.45 10.40
N ALA A 119 8.15 -6.40 11.01
CA ALA A 119 8.04 -6.31 12.46
C ALA A 119 8.59 -7.55 13.19
N LYS A 120 8.34 -8.76 12.68
CA LYS A 120 8.94 -9.99 13.20
C LYS A 120 10.46 -9.99 13.12
N TYR A 121 10.99 -9.54 11.98
CA TYR A 121 12.42 -9.45 11.76
C TYR A 121 13.08 -8.47 12.74
N LEU A 122 12.53 -7.26 12.88
CA LEU A 122 13.03 -6.25 13.81
C LEU A 122 13.01 -6.76 15.26
N LYS A 123 11.95 -7.41 15.68
CA LYS A 123 11.83 -8.01 17.00
C LYS A 123 12.90 -9.08 17.25
N LYS A 124 13.13 -9.96 16.26
CA LYS A 124 14.01 -11.10 16.40
C LYS A 124 15.49 -10.73 16.31
N GLU A 125 15.87 -9.90 15.34
CA GLU A 125 17.26 -9.65 14.99
C GLU A 125 17.81 -8.36 15.64
N PHE A 126 16.93 -7.42 16.02
CA PHE A 126 17.31 -6.13 16.64
C PHE A 126 16.79 -5.97 18.07
N ASP A 127 16.16 -7.01 18.63
CA ASP A 127 15.58 -7.01 19.98
C ASP A 127 14.60 -5.84 20.21
N GLU A 128 13.92 -5.40 19.14
CA GLU A 128 12.91 -4.36 19.26
C GLU A 128 11.70 -4.84 20.07
N HIS A 129 11.24 -4.02 20.98
CA HIS A 129 10.14 -4.37 21.87
C HIS A 129 8.78 -4.23 21.17
N ILE A 130 8.49 -5.15 20.23
CA ILE A 130 7.24 -5.22 19.48
C ILE A 130 6.36 -6.33 20.08
N PRO A 131 5.18 -5.99 20.66
CA PRO A 131 4.25 -6.99 21.17
C PRO A 131 3.74 -7.94 20.06
N GLU A 132 3.53 -9.22 20.37
CA GLU A 132 2.96 -10.19 19.42
C GLU A 132 1.60 -9.71 18.89
N SER A 133 0.76 -9.15 19.76
CA SER A 133 -0.54 -8.60 19.36
C SER A 133 -0.45 -7.48 18.32
N THR A 134 0.66 -6.75 18.27
CA THR A 134 0.92 -5.75 17.23
C THR A 134 1.24 -6.43 15.90
N ILE A 135 2.06 -7.47 15.93
CA ILE A 135 2.43 -8.26 14.74
C ILE A 135 1.19 -8.96 14.18
N ASP A 136 0.37 -9.57 15.04
CA ASP A 136 -0.89 -10.20 14.66
C ASP A 136 -1.85 -9.16 14.05
N GLY A 137 -1.90 -7.95 14.62
CA GLY A 137 -2.69 -6.85 14.08
C GLY A 137 -2.22 -6.40 12.69
N PHE A 138 -0.92 -6.40 12.41
CA PHE A 138 -0.36 -6.12 11.09
C PHE A 138 -0.74 -7.21 10.08
N TYR A 139 -0.59 -8.47 10.47
CA TYR A 139 -1.00 -9.59 9.64
C TYR A 139 -2.49 -9.54 9.27
N GLU A 140 -3.36 -9.22 10.25
CA GLU A 140 -4.78 -9.03 9.99
C GLU A 140 -5.11 -7.83 9.10
N LEU A 141 -4.34 -6.74 9.23
CA LEU A 141 -4.47 -5.56 8.37
C LEU A 141 -4.13 -5.92 6.93
N GLU A 142 -3.01 -6.61 6.72
CA GLU A 142 -2.54 -7.05 5.40
C GLU A 142 -3.55 -8.00 4.74
N ASN A 143 -4.11 -8.94 5.48
CA ASN A 143 -5.16 -9.86 4.99
C ASN A 143 -6.46 -9.14 4.54
N LYS A 144 -6.74 -7.97 5.06
CA LYS A 144 -7.89 -7.12 4.68
C LYS A 144 -7.54 -6.13 3.58
N SER A 145 -6.28 -6.10 3.15
CA SER A 145 -5.76 -5.13 2.19
C SER A 145 -5.71 -5.73 0.78
N ARG A 146 -5.71 -4.83 -0.19
CA ARG A 146 -5.29 -5.13 -1.55
C ARG A 146 -4.00 -4.38 -1.84
N ARG A 147 -2.96 -5.11 -2.18
CA ARG A 147 -1.71 -4.52 -2.64
C ARG A 147 -1.86 -4.05 -4.08
N VAL A 148 -1.41 -2.85 -4.34
CA VAL A 148 -1.41 -2.23 -5.66
C VAL A 148 0.02 -1.90 -6.03
N VAL A 149 0.45 -2.31 -7.21
CA VAL A 149 1.71 -1.90 -7.82
C VAL A 149 1.40 -1.07 -9.05
N ILE A 150 1.86 0.16 -9.05
CA ILE A 150 1.88 1.02 -10.23
C ILE A 150 3.34 1.12 -10.64
N ALA A 151 3.66 0.61 -11.82
CA ALA A 151 5.01 0.56 -12.35
C ALA A 151 5.07 1.10 -13.77
N ASP A 152 6.10 1.87 -14.11
CA ASP A 152 6.41 2.27 -15.46
C ASP A 152 7.88 1.97 -15.80
N ASN A 153 8.29 2.23 -17.05
CA ASN A 153 9.66 1.99 -17.51
C ASN A 153 10.62 3.14 -17.16
N ASP A 154 10.11 4.23 -16.59
CA ASP A 154 10.88 5.43 -16.27
C ASP A 154 11.37 5.44 -14.81
N GLY A 155 11.21 4.32 -14.09
CA GLY A 155 11.57 4.18 -12.68
C GLY A 155 10.61 4.93 -11.74
N LYS A 156 9.38 5.14 -12.18
CA LYS A 156 8.33 5.79 -11.40
C LYS A 156 7.35 4.73 -10.93
N GLU A 157 7.54 4.30 -9.71
CA GLU A 157 6.67 3.31 -9.09
C GLU A 157 5.95 3.86 -7.87
N LEU A 158 4.81 3.28 -7.60
CA LEU A 158 4.08 3.46 -6.35
C LEU A 158 3.50 2.12 -5.93
N ILE A 159 3.90 1.67 -4.75
CA ILE A 159 3.39 0.43 -4.17
C ILE A 159 2.65 0.79 -2.88
N ILE A 160 1.36 0.50 -2.86
CA ILE A 160 0.49 0.84 -1.72
C ILE A 160 -0.48 -0.30 -1.42
N TYR A 161 -0.97 -0.30 -0.18
CA TYR A 161 -2.03 -1.19 0.25
C TYR A 161 -3.24 -0.37 0.66
N LEU A 162 -4.39 -0.77 0.13
CA LEU A 162 -5.69 -0.24 0.53
C LEU A 162 -6.44 -1.31 1.29
N SER A 163 -6.85 -0.98 2.52
CA SER A 163 -7.65 -1.86 3.38
C SER A 163 -9.12 -1.42 3.39
N TYR A 164 -10.03 -2.38 3.50
CA TYR A 164 -11.45 -2.09 3.65
C TYR A 164 -11.81 -1.97 5.14
N ILE A 165 -11.90 -0.72 5.63
CA ILE A 165 -12.12 -0.39 7.04
C ILE A 165 -13.35 0.51 7.14
N ASN A 166 -14.27 0.20 8.06
CA ASN A 166 -15.48 1.00 8.30
C ASN A 166 -16.24 1.31 7.00
N GLU A 167 -16.43 0.28 6.17
CA GLU A 167 -17.14 0.35 4.88
C GLU A 167 -16.49 1.28 3.84
N LYS A 168 -15.19 1.54 3.98
CA LYS A 168 -14.42 2.39 3.05
C LYS A 168 -13.08 1.74 2.71
N TRP A 169 -12.62 1.99 1.50
CA TRP A 169 -11.23 1.72 1.12
C TRP A 169 -10.35 2.89 1.54
N VAL A 170 -9.35 2.60 2.36
CA VAL A 170 -8.39 3.59 2.90
C VAL A 170 -6.97 3.14 2.66
N LEU A 171 -6.06 4.09 2.52
CA LEU A 171 -4.62 3.86 2.44
C LEU A 171 -4.11 3.44 3.81
N THR A 172 -3.41 2.33 3.88
CA THR A 172 -2.88 1.79 5.15
C THR A 172 -1.39 1.50 5.13
N ILE A 173 -0.82 1.18 3.96
CA ILE A 173 0.61 0.91 3.83
C ILE A 173 1.14 1.57 2.56
N ILE A 174 2.32 2.18 2.67
CA ILE A 174 3.17 2.59 1.55
C ILE A 174 4.44 1.77 1.62
N ASP A 175 4.70 1.00 0.57
CA ASP A 175 5.84 0.12 0.46
C ASP A 175 6.92 0.81 -0.39
N LYS A 176 8.07 1.07 0.23
CA LYS A 176 9.24 1.69 -0.41
C LYS A 176 10.43 0.74 -0.51
N VAL A 177 10.23 -0.54 -0.19
CA VAL A 177 11.34 -1.49 -0.15
C VAL A 177 11.30 -2.52 -1.27
N THR A 178 10.12 -2.82 -1.81
CA THR A 178 9.99 -3.82 -2.89
C THR A 178 10.76 -3.41 -4.16
N ALA A 179 10.86 -2.12 -4.45
CA ALA A 179 11.64 -1.59 -5.58
C ALA A 179 12.97 -0.96 -5.13
N ASP A 180 13.37 -1.15 -3.87
CA ASP A 180 14.65 -0.67 -3.33
C ASP A 180 15.68 -1.79 -3.34
N CYS A 181 16.66 -1.69 -4.23
CA CYS A 181 17.77 -2.62 -4.36
C CYS A 181 19.07 -2.10 -3.73
N SER A 182 18.99 -1.10 -2.87
CA SER A 182 20.16 -0.66 -2.11
C SER A 182 20.60 -1.76 -1.13
N THR A 183 21.85 -2.18 -1.23
CA THR A 183 22.51 -3.18 -0.36
C THR A 183 23.54 -2.51 0.53
#